data_5c81fc19ea1242f08911a34c2431f9dc
#
_entry.id   5c81fc19ea1242f08911a34c2431f9dc
#
_cell.length_a   1.000
_cell.length_b   1.000
_cell.length_c   1.000
_cell.angle_alpha   90.00
_cell.angle_beta   90.00
_cell.angle_gamma   90.00
#
_symmetry.space_group_name_H-M   'P 1'
#
loop_
_entity.id
_entity.type
_entity.pdbx_description
1 polymer ?
#
loop_
_entity_poly.entity_id
_entity_poly.type
_entity_poly.pdbx_seq_one_letter_code
_entity_poly.pdbx_strand_id
1 'polypeptide(L)'
;LWLSLRTAVIATILSLLGSGMILSMWQSNFLRYWLGRWLILPVALPHATAAIILILLLAPSGWLWRLFATSNSLPPEFPFPHDTAGWALVFGLVSKELPFLLLIQLNVCRQLPEATRVKTAQLFGQPPWLGWWLTVFPSLYQQIRLPLWAVLAFSFSVIDMALILGPTAPPTFSVLILQWSTDPMLEQQALAAAGSLLQGMVLLILLLCWWVVEQIIRVLPQIPRRMWSLHKIGFLLNQIAWSLIVSGIVLLCGGMTCLLLWSFARRWPFPAGLPTEWTLLTWEQNSAELIPLLATTAGLGVAAAAIGLLLVMIWLYFQYSPNCD
;
A
#
# COMPACT_ATOMS: atom_id res chain seq x y z
N LEU A 1 -18.31 6.49 -7.99
CA LEU A 1 -18.18 5.04 -8.12
C LEU A 1 -17.07 4.62 -9.09
N TRP A 2 -17.12 5.06 -10.35
CA TRP A 2 -16.11 4.69 -11.37
C TRP A 2 -14.67 5.01 -10.93
N LEU A 3 -14.46 6.18 -10.35
CA LEU A 3 -13.14 6.58 -9.83
C LEU A 3 -12.65 5.60 -8.75
N SER A 4 -13.49 5.28 -7.76
CA SER A 4 -13.14 4.34 -6.68
C SER A 4 -12.83 2.93 -7.21
N LEU A 5 -13.61 2.43 -8.17
CA LEU A 5 -13.36 1.14 -8.81
C LEU A 5 -12.02 1.12 -9.53
N ARG A 6 -11.78 2.14 -10.36
CA ARG A 6 -10.54 2.24 -11.15
C ARG A 6 -9.31 2.35 -10.25
N THR A 7 -9.33 3.24 -9.26
CA THR A 7 -8.20 3.44 -8.36
C THR A 7 -7.90 2.19 -7.55
N ALA A 8 -8.92 1.49 -7.02
CA ALA A 8 -8.77 0.26 -6.28
C ALA A 8 -8.18 -0.88 -7.11
N VAL A 9 -8.73 -1.12 -8.29
CA VAL A 9 -8.26 -2.20 -9.18
C VAL A 9 -6.82 -1.93 -9.63
N ILE A 10 -6.51 -0.71 -10.08
CA ILE A 10 -5.16 -0.36 -10.53
C ILE A 10 -4.17 -0.48 -9.38
N ALA A 11 -4.48 0.06 -8.18
CA ALA A 11 -3.59 -0.01 -7.03
C ALA A 11 -3.33 -1.47 -6.61
N THR A 12 -4.36 -2.31 -6.57
CA THR A 12 -4.23 -3.73 -6.22
C THR A 12 -3.37 -4.49 -7.23
N ILE A 13 -3.60 -4.28 -8.54
CA ILE A 13 -2.80 -4.93 -9.60
C ILE A 13 -1.35 -4.47 -9.54
N LEU A 14 -1.09 -3.17 -9.42
CA LEU A 14 0.27 -2.63 -9.33
C LEU A 14 1.00 -3.14 -8.08
N SER A 15 0.32 -3.22 -6.95
CA SER A 15 0.91 -3.75 -5.71
C SER A 15 1.22 -5.25 -5.82
N LEU A 16 0.34 -6.04 -6.43
CA LEU A 16 0.56 -7.47 -6.67
C LEU A 16 1.72 -7.72 -7.63
N LEU A 17 1.74 -7.02 -8.76
CA LEU A 17 2.79 -7.16 -9.77
C LEU A 17 4.12 -6.63 -9.26
N GLY A 18 4.14 -5.48 -8.58
CA GLY A 18 5.34 -4.89 -8.00
C GLY A 18 5.97 -5.79 -6.93
N SER A 19 5.18 -6.32 -6.00
CA SER A 19 5.66 -7.24 -4.96
C SER A 19 6.16 -8.56 -5.54
N GLY A 20 5.44 -9.15 -6.51
CA GLY A 20 5.87 -10.35 -7.21
C GLY A 20 7.14 -10.13 -8.04
N MET A 21 7.29 -8.96 -8.67
CA MET A 21 8.49 -8.60 -9.41
C MET A 21 9.71 -8.51 -8.49
N ILE A 22 9.59 -7.88 -7.33
CA ILE A 22 10.66 -7.82 -6.34
C ILE A 22 11.09 -9.23 -5.93
N LEU A 23 10.15 -10.12 -5.62
CA LEU A 23 10.46 -11.49 -5.22
C LEU A 23 11.08 -12.33 -6.33
N SER A 24 10.61 -12.16 -7.56
CA SER A 24 11.14 -12.89 -8.72
C SER A 24 12.60 -12.52 -9.03
N MET A 25 12.99 -11.27 -8.77
CA MET A 25 14.36 -10.78 -8.97
C MET A 25 15.27 -11.09 -7.77
N TRP A 26 14.73 -11.00 -6.55
CA TRP A 26 15.50 -11.10 -5.32
C TRP A 26 15.33 -12.48 -4.67
N GLN A 27 15.98 -13.50 -5.22
CA GLN A 27 15.92 -14.87 -4.72
C GLN A 27 16.96 -15.18 -3.63
N SER A 28 17.80 -14.20 -3.26
CA SER A 28 18.79 -14.35 -2.19
C SER A 28 18.12 -14.33 -0.81
N ASN A 29 18.40 -15.34 0.02
CA ASN A 29 17.89 -15.43 1.39
C ASN A 29 18.31 -14.23 2.27
N PHE A 30 19.53 -13.72 2.06
CA PHE A 30 20.04 -12.56 2.78
C PHE A 30 19.19 -11.30 2.51
N LEU A 31 18.95 -10.99 1.24
CA LEU A 31 18.15 -9.82 0.86
C LEU A 31 16.71 -9.94 1.38
N ARG A 32 16.10 -11.11 1.28
CA ARG A 32 14.74 -11.38 1.78
C ARG A 32 14.62 -11.26 3.29
N TYR A 33 15.64 -11.69 4.03
CA TYR A 33 15.67 -11.55 5.49
C TYR A 33 15.66 -10.07 5.91
N TRP A 34 16.53 -9.27 5.32
CA TRP A 34 16.56 -7.83 5.60
C TRP A 34 15.30 -7.11 5.14
N LEU A 35 14.82 -7.42 3.94
CA LEU A 35 13.59 -6.87 3.40
C LEU A 35 12.40 -7.12 4.34
N GLY A 36 12.24 -8.36 4.83
CA GLY A 36 11.17 -8.71 5.77
C GLY A 36 11.20 -7.91 7.08
N ARG A 37 12.39 -7.54 7.56
CA ARG A 37 12.52 -6.69 8.76
C ARG A 37 12.16 -5.22 8.50
N TRP A 38 12.62 -4.68 7.38
CA TRP A 38 12.35 -3.29 7.03
C TRP A 38 10.90 -3.03 6.60
N LEU A 39 10.23 -4.03 6.02
CA LEU A 39 8.83 -3.92 5.61
C LEU A 39 7.85 -3.73 6.78
N ILE A 40 8.24 -4.07 8.00
CA ILE A 40 7.40 -3.85 9.19
C ILE A 40 7.10 -2.36 9.39
N LEU A 41 8.09 -1.49 9.15
CA LEU A 41 7.93 -0.04 9.33
C LEU A 41 6.86 0.59 8.43
N PRO A 42 6.92 0.45 7.08
CA PRO A 42 5.89 1.01 6.22
C PRO A 42 4.52 0.38 6.43
N VAL A 43 4.45 -0.90 6.83
CA VAL A 43 3.17 -1.56 7.14
C VAL A 43 2.57 -1.01 8.44
N ALA A 44 3.38 -0.74 9.47
CA ALA A 44 2.92 -0.21 10.75
C ALA A 44 2.44 1.24 10.69
N LEU A 45 2.87 2.04 9.70
CA LEU A 45 2.42 3.42 9.55
C LEU A 45 0.92 3.49 9.27
N PRO A 46 0.14 4.38 9.92
CA PRO A 46 -1.24 4.65 9.55
C PRO A 46 -1.36 5.17 8.11
N HIS A 47 -2.44 4.83 7.42
CA HIS A 47 -2.66 5.26 6.02
C HIS A 47 -2.72 6.79 5.88
N ALA A 48 -3.40 7.46 6.81
CA ALA A 48 -3.45 8.92 6.84
C ALA A 48 -2.05 9.55 6.97
N THR A 49 -1.20 8.99 7.85
CA THR A 49 0.19 9.45 8.01
C THR A 49 1.01 9.26 6.73
N ALA A 50 0.84 8.11 6.05
CA ALA A 50 1.49 7.88 4.76
C ALA A 50 1.04 8.88 3.69
N ALA A 51 -0.26 9.23 3.66
CA ALA A 51 -0.78 10.24 2.74
C ALA A 51 -0.21 11.63 3.02
N ILE A 52 -0.12 12.03 4.30
CA ILE A 52 0.51 13.30 4.71
C ILE A 52 1.98 13.32 4.32
N ILE A 53 2.73 12.24 4.54
CA ILE A 53 4.12 12.10 4.12
C ILE A 53 4.25 12.35 2.61
N LEU A 54 3.38 11.75 1.80
CA LEU A 54 3.41 11.92 0.35
C LEU A 54 3.20 13.38 -0.06
N ILE A 55 2.27 14.08 0.59
CA ILE A 55 2.07 15.53 0.33
C ILE A 55 3.32 16.32 0.71
N LEU A 56 3.83 16.13 1.92
CA LEU A 56 4.99 16.87 2.40
C LEU A 56 6.24 16.64 1.56
N LEU A 57 6.38 15.46 0.95
CA LEU A 57 7.49 15.16 0.05
C LEU A 57 7.26 15.61 -1.38
N LEU A 58 6.09 15.30 -1.96
CA LEU A 58 5.88 15.31 -3.41
C LEU A 58 5.03 16.47 -3.92
N ALA A 59 4.27 17.17 -3.05
CA ALA A 59 3.50 18.34 -3.49
C ALA A 59 4.43 19.40 -4.17
N PRO A 60 3.89 20.30 -5.00
CA PRO A 60 4.68 21.32 -5.69
C PRO A 60 5.61 22.14 -4.79
N SER A 61 5.19 22.38 -3.54
CA SER A 61 6.03 23.00 -2.50
C SER A 61 6.66 22.00 -1.54
N GLY A 62 6.62 20.71 -1.87
CA GLY A 62 7.12 19.61 -1.03
C GLY A 62 8.64 19.59 -0.88
N TRP A 63 9.11 18.83 0.10
CA TRP A 63 10.52 18.85 0.48
C TRP A 63 11.46 18.35 -0.63
N LEU A 64 11.06 17.36 -1.42
CA LEU A 64 11.89 16.88 -2.53
C LEU A 64 12.15 17.97 -3.57
N TRP A 65 11.16 18.79 -3.89
CA TRP A 65 11.36 19.92 -4.84
C TRP A 65 12.25 21.00 -4.27
N ARG A 66 12.18 21.26 -2.96
CA ARG A 66 13.04 22.22 -2.26
C ARG A 66 14.51 21.82 -2.30
N LEU A 67 14.83 20.52 -2.30
CA LEU A 67 16.22 20.04 -2.38
C LEU A 67 16.89 20.36 -3.71
N PHE A 68 16.09 20.53 -4.78
CA PHE A 68 16.59 20.88 -6.12
C PHE A 68 16.30 22.32 -6.52
N ALA A 69 15.57 23.08 -5.72
CA ALA A 69 15.18 24.45 -6.00
C ALA A 69 16.36 25.41 -5.81
N THR A 70 16.44 26.42 -6.66
CA THR A 70 17.34 27.56 -6.52
C THR A 70 16.59 28.74 -5.87
N SER A 71 17.32 29.78 -5.42
CA SER A 71 16.73 30.93 -4.71
C SER A 71 15.60 31.64 -5.46
N ASN A 72 15.56 31.54 -6.79
CA ASN A 72 14.55 32.16 -7.64
C ASN A 72 13.54 31.18 -8.23
N SER A 73 13.55 29.90 -7.80
CA SER A 73 12.63 28.89 -8.29
C SER A 73 11.21 29.12 -7.79
N LEU A 74 10.23 28.95 -8.68
CA LEU A 74 8.81 28.82 -8.31
C LEU A 74 8.48 27.35 -8.13
N PRO A 75 7.43 27.03 -7.32
CA PRO A 75 6.93 25.67 -7.22
C PRO A 75 6.51 25.14 -8.61
N PRO A 76 6.83 23.88 -8.96
CA PRO A 76 6.41 23.32 -10.24
C PRO A 76 4.89 23.19 -10.31
N GLU A 77 4.33 23.44 -11.48
CA GLU A 77 2.91 23.31 -11.75
C GLU A 77 2.61 21.87 -12.20
N PHE A 78 2.20 21.01 -11.27
CA PHE A 78 1.65 19.68 -11.58
C PHE A 78 0.53 19.31 -10.60
N PRO A 79 -0.48 18.53 -11.04
CA PRO A 79 -1.68 18.26 -10.27
C PRO A 79 -1.44 17.18 -9.21
N PHE A 80 -0.67 17.50 -8.17
CA PHE A 80 -0.47 16.63 -7.02
C PHE A 80 -0.53 17.46 -5.72
N PRO A 81 -1.29 17.05 -4.71
CA PRO A 81 -2.32 16.00 -4.71
C PRO A 81 -3.59 16.43 -5.45
N HIS A 82 -4.64 15.67 -5.39
CA HIS A 82 -6.00 15.99 -5.89
C HIS A 82 -6.13 16.03 -7.43
N ASP A 83 -5.30 15.28 -8.15
CA ASP A 83 -5.47 15.12 -9.58
C ASP A 83 -6.84 14.48 -9.92
N THR A 84 -7.53 15.02 -10.91
CA THR A 84 -8.90 14.59 -11.31
C THR A 84 -8.97 13.12 -11.73
N ALA A 85 -7.85 12.57 -12.19
CA ALA A 85 -7.73 11.17 -12.56
C ALA A 85 -7.46 10.23 -11.35
N GLY A 86 -7.16 10.74 -10.15
CA GLY A 86 -6.91 9.95 -8.94
C GLY A 86 -5.59 9.19 -8.94
N TRP A 87 -4.59 9.60 -9.72
CA TRP A 87 -3.27 8.96 -9.72
C TRP A 87 -2.50 9.17 -8.42
N ALA A 88 -2.68 10.34 -7.78
CA ALA A 88 -2.11 10.59 -6.46
C ALA A 88 -2.63 9.59 -5.43
N LEU A 89 -3.94 9.29 -5.45
CA LEU A 89 -4.54 8.26 -4.61
C LEU A 89 -4.02 6.86 -4.96
N VAL A 90 -3.93 6.50 -6.24
CA VAL A 90 -3.34 5.22 -6.67
C VAL A 90 -1.91 5.07 -6.14
N PHE A 91 -1.09 6.10 -6.26
CA PHE A 91 0.29 6.09 -5.76
C PHE A 91 0.33 5.93 -4.24
N GLY A 92 -0.54 6.64 -3.52
CA GLY A 92 -0.70 6.51 -2.08
C GLY A 92 -1.05 5.07 -1.67
N LEU A 93 -2.07 4.48 -2.30
CA LEU A 93 -2.47 3.10 -2.06
C LEU A 93 -1.34 2.11 -2.35
N VAL A 94 -0.68 2.22 -3.52
CA VAL A 94 0.45 1.34 -3.87
C VAL A 94 1.57 1.46 -2.85
N SER A 95 1.88 2.65 -2.35
CA SER A 95 2.93 2.85 -1.36
C SER A 95 2.71 2.09 -0.04
N LYS A 96 1.44 1.77 0.27
CA LYS A 96 1.03 1.01 1.47
C LYS A 96 0.77 -0.46 1.17
N GLU A 97 0.05 -0.75 0.10
CA GLU A 97 -0.40 -2.11 -0.21
C GLU A 97 0.73 -2.99 -0.77
N LEU A 98 1.69 -2.40 -1.51
CA LEU A 98 2.84 -3.15 -2.02
C LEU A 98 3.72 -3.72 -0.88
N PRO A 99 4.16 -2.94 0.14
CA PRO A 99 4.88 -3.49 1.29
C PRO A 99 4.09 -4.56 2.05
N PHE A 100 2.78 -4.38 2.21
CA PHE A 100 1.91 -5.33 2.88
C PHE A 100 1.83 -6.67 2.12
N LEU A 101 1.52 -6.63 0.83
CA LEU A 101 1.49 -7.83 -0.01
C LEU A 101 2.86 -8.50 -0.10
N LEU A 102 3.93 -7.72 -0.18
CA LEU A 102 5.30 -8.24 -0.23
C LEU A 102 5.66 -9.00 1.06
N LEU A 103 5.26 -8.48 2.23
CA LEU A 103 5.48 -9.14 3.52
C LEU A 103 4.74 -10.48 3.58
N ILE A 104 3.48 -10.54 3.16
CA ILE A 104 2.69 -11.77 3.10
C ILE A 104 3.32 -12.77 2.13
N GLN A 105 3.66 -12.33 0.92
CA GLN A 105 4.29 -13.16 -0.10
C GLN A 105 5.63 -13.73 0.38
N LEU A 106 6.45 -12.95 1.07
CA LEU A 106 7.71 -13.43 1.69
C LEU A 106 7.47 -14.58 2.67
N ASN A 107 6.44 -14.48 3.51
CA ASN A 107 6.11 -15.53 4.48
C ASN A 107 5.63 -16.81 3.78
N VAL A 108 4.81 -16.68 2.75
CA VAL A 108 4.33 -17.83 1.95
C VAL A 108 5.48 -18.48 1.18
N CYS A 109 6.38 -17.69 0.58
CA CYS A 109 7.54 -18.22 -0.16
C CYS A 109 8.47 -19.10 0.70
N ARG A 110 8.55 -18.83 2.02
CA ARG A 110 9.32 -19.69 2.95
C ARG A 110 8.76 -21.10 3.09
N GLN A 111 7.49 -21.32 2.77
CA GLN A 111 6.81 -22.63 2.86
C GLN A 111 6.83 -23.38 1.52
N LEU A 112 7.18 -22.71 0.43
CA LEU A 112 7.21 -23.28 -0.91
C LEU A 112 8.61 -23.80 -1.28
N PRO A 113 8.71 -24.91 -2.06
CA PRO A 113 9.99 -25.40 -2.58
C PRO A 113 10.49 -24.54 -3.78
N GLU A 114 10.66 -23.25 -3.53
CA GLU A 114 10.92 -22.24 -4.54
C GLU A 114 12.20 -22.49 -5.32
N ALA A 115 13.31 -22.73 -4.59
CA ALA A 115 14.62 -22.93 -5.21
C ALA A 115 14.62 -24.13 -6.16
N THR A 116 13.95 -25.21 -5.79
CA THR A 116 13.83 -26.42 -6.64
C THR A 116 13.03 -26.12 -7.90
N ARG A 117 11.89 -25.44 -7.75
CA ARG A 117 11.02 -25.09 -8.88
C ARG A 117 11.70 -24.15 -9.88
N VAL A 118 12.40 -23.13 -9.39
CA VAL A 118 13.14 -22.19 -10.25
C VAL A 118 14.30 -22.93 -10.95
N LYS A 119 15.06 -23.76 -10.24
CA LYS A 119 16.13 -24.57 -10.85
C LYS A 119 15.60 -25.52 -11.94
N THR A 120 14.46 -26.16 -11.70
CA THR A 120 13.81 -27.00 -12.72
C THR A 120 13.47 -26.18 -13.96
N ALA A 121 12.88 -24.98 -13.81
CA ALA A 121 12.58 -24.11 -14.95
C ALA A 121 13.85 -23.68 -15.71
N GLN A 122 14.97 -23.47 -15.01
CA GLN A 122 16.26 -23.15 -15.62
C GLN A 122 16.81 -24.32 -16.46
N LEU A 123 16.58 -25.57 -16.05
CA LEU A 123 16.96 -26.73 -16.87
C LEU A 123 16.23 -26.77 -18.22
N PHE A 124 15.05 -26.15 -18.29
CA PHE A 124 14.29 -25.95 -19.55
C PHE A 124 14.65 -24.63 -20.28
N GLY A 125 15.79 -24.00 -19.92
CA GLY A 125 16.27 -22.79 -20.59
C GLY A 125 15.58 -21.48 -20.19
N GLN A 126 14.75 -21.48 -19.13
CA GLN A 126 14.05 -20.27 -18.70
C GLN A 126 14.97 -19.43 -17.78
N PRO A 127 14.97 -18.07 -17.91
CA PRO A 127 15.66 -17.22 -16.96
C PRO A 127 15.02 -17.34 -15.57
N PRO A 128 15.77 -17.17 -14.45
CA PRO A 128 15.30 -17.40 -13.09
C PRO A 128 14.00 -16.65 -12.74
N TRP A 129 13.90 -15.38 -13.13
CA TRP A 129 12.73 -14.53 -12.86
C TRP A 129 11.47 -15.07 -13.58
N LEU A 130 11.58 -15.52 -14.83
CA LEU A 130 10.45 -16.08 -15.56
C LEU A 130 10.08 -17.46 -15.01
N GLY A 131 11.08 -18.28 -14.66
CA GLY A 131 10.88 -19.54 -13.96
C GLY A 131 10.08 -19.35 -12.69
N TRP A 132 10.35 -18.30 -11.92
CA TRP A 132 9.61 -17.96 -10.71
C TRP A 132 8.12 -17.63 -11.03
N TRP A 133 7.86 -16.74 -12.01
CA TRP A 133 6.50 -16.41 -12.42
C TRP A 133 5.70 -17.58 -12.95
N LEU A 134 6.35 -18.53 -13.63
CA LEU A 134 5.68 -19.69 -14.21
C LEU A 134 5.44 -20.83 -13.21
N THR A 135 6.33 -21.03 -12.23
CA THR A 135 6.29 -22.22 -11.37
C THR A 135 5.99 -21.93 -9.91
N VAL A 136 6.40 -20.77 -9.39
CA VAL A 136 6.20 -20.37 -7.99
C VAL A 136 4.95 -19.54 -7.83
N PHE A 137 4.79 -18.50 -8.65
CA PHE A 137 3.69 -17.53 -8.52
C PHE A 137 2.29 -18.16 -8.53
N PRO A 138 1.94 -19.16 -9.35
CA PRO A 138 0.62 -19.76 -9.31
C PRO A 138 0.26 -20.39 -7.96
N SER A 139 1.22 -21.05 -7.32
CA SER A 139 1.03 -21.65 -5.98
C SER A 139 1.03 -20.60 -4.88
N LEU A 140 1.85 -19.56 -5.01
CA LEU A 140 1.87 -18.41 -4.13
C LEU A 140 0.53 -17.68 -4.17
N TYR A 141 0.02 -17.39 -5.37
CA TYR A 141 -1.23 -16.68 -5.58
C TYR A 141 -2.41 -17.35 -4.87
N GLN A 142 -2.49 -18.68 -4.92
CA GLN A 142 -3.55 -19.42 -4.23
C GLN A 142 -3.55 -19.16 -2.71
N GLN A 143 -2.39 -19.00 -2.10
CA GLN A 143 -2.26 -18.79 -0.67
C GLN A 143 -2.45 -17.32 -0.24
N ILE A 144 -2.12 -16.36 -1.11
CA ILE A 144 -2.29 -14.93 -0.83
C ILE A 144 -3.64 -14.38 -1.31
N ARG A 145 -4.52 -15.22 -1.84
CA ARG A 145 -5.79 -14.81 -2.46
C ARG A 145 -6.68 -14.01 -1.51
N LEU A 146 -6.86 -14.49 -0.28
CA LEU A 146 -7.67 -13.79 0.71
C LEU A 146 -7.08 -12.44 1.12
N PRO A 147 -5.78 -12.31 1.47
CA PRO A 147 -5.14 -11.00 1.66
C PRO A 147 -5.27 -10.07 0.45
N LEU A 148 -5.18 -10.60 -0.77
CA LEU A 148 -5.33 -9.80 -1.99
C LEU A 148 -6.75 -9.23 -2.13
N TRP A 149 -7.77 -10.06 -1.83
CA TRP A 149 -9.16 -9.61 -1.82
C TRP A 149 -9.41 -8.56 -0.73
N ALA A 150 -8.77 -8.71 0.44
CA ALA A 150 -8.83 -7.71 1.49
C ALA A 150 -8.22 -6.37 1.05
N VAL A 151 -7.07 -6.39 0.35
CA VAL A 151 -6.46 -5.19 -0.24
C VAL A 151 -7.40 -4.54 -1.26
N LEU A 152 -8.01 -5.32 -2.14
CA LEU A 152 -8.96 -4.81 -3.13
C LEU A 152 -10.19 -4.15 -2.45
N ALA A 153 -10.75 -4.81 -1.43
CA ALA A 153 -11.89 -4.31 -0.68
C ALA A 153 -11.55 -3.03 0.08
N PHE A 154 -10.38 -3.00 0.74
CA PHE A 154 -9.88 -1.83 1.45
C PHE A 154 -9.66 -0.66 0.49
N SER A 155 -8.93 -0.88 -0.60
CA SER A 155 -8.64 0.17 -1.59
C SER A 155 -9.89 0.76 -2.22
N PHE A 156 -10.97 -0.04 -2.37
CA PHE A 156 -12.25 0.43 -2.89
C PHE A 156 -13.03 1.29 -1.88
N SER A 157 -12.89 1.01 -0.59
CA SER A 157 -13.64 1.64 0.49
C SER A 157 -12.84 2.67 1.30
N VAL A 158 -11.58 2.92 0.95
CA VAL A 158 -10.69 3.82 1.68
C VAL A 158 -11.25 5.25 1.72
N ILE A 159 -11.20 5.87 2.91
CA ILE A 159 -11.67 7.24 3.14
C ILE A 159 -10.49 8.16 3.44
N ASP A 160 -9.66 7.80 4.42
CA ASP A 160 -8.57 8.63 4.94
C ASP A 160 -7.56 9.06 3.87
N MET A 161 -7.03 8.11 3.10
CA MET A 161 -6.15 8.45 1.98
C MET A 161 -6.87 9.21 0.86
N ALA A 162 -8.13 8.88 0.61
CA ALA A 162 -8.90 9.52 -0.44
C ALA A 162 -9.25 10.99 -0.12
N LEU A 163 -9.45 11.31 1.16
CA LEU A 163 -9.62 12.69 1.64
C LEU A 163 -8.35 13.53 1.46
N ILE A 164 -7.18 12.91 1.64
CA ILE A 164 -5.89 13.61 1.66
C ILE A 164 -5.27 13.70 0.26
N LEU A 165 -5.38 12.64 -0.55
CA LEU A 165 -4.73 12.53 -1.86
C LEU A 165 -5.70 12.51 -3.04
N GLY A 166 -6.94 12.10 -2.80
CA GLY A 166 -7.93 11.94 -3.86
C GLY A 166 -8.44 13.26 -4.43
N PRO A 167 -9.10 13.24 -5.59
CA PRO A 167 -9.69 14.43 -6.17
C PRO A 167 -10.85 14.95 -5.32
N THR A 168 -10.99 16.28 -5.29
CA THR A 168 -12.05 16.96 -4.56
C THR A 168 -13.37 17.03 -5.33
N ALA A 169 -13.30 17.06 -6.66
CA ALA A 169 -14.45 17.17 -7.55
C ALA A 169 -14.23 16.38 -8.86
N PRO A 170 -14.93 15.26 -9.08
CA PRO A 170 -15.78 14.55 -8.10
C PRO A 170 -14.93 13.77 -7.08
N PRO A 171 -15.37 13.69 -5.82
CA PRO A 171 -14.68 12.88 -4.81
C PRO A 171 -14.86 11.38 -5.06
N THR A 172 -14.08 10.55 -4.36
CA THR A 172 -14.34 9.11 -4.33
C THR A 172 -15.68 8.80 -3.68
N PHE A 173 -16.26 7.65 -4.00
CA PHE A 173 -17.61 7.33 -3.51
C PHE A 173 -17.66 7.18 -1.98
N SER A 174 -16.61 6.63 -1.37
CA SER A 174 -16.49 6.52 0.10
C SER A 174 -16.44 7.89 0.79
N VAL A 175 -15.72 8.86 0.20
CA VAL A 175 -15.66 10.23 0.69
C VAL A 175 -17.03 10.92 0.56
N LEU A 176 -17.74 10.68 -0.55
CA LEU A 176 -19.08 11.22 -0.77
C LEU A 176 -20.07 10.68 0.27
N ILE A 177 -20.04 9.38 0.57
CA ILE A 177 -20.83 8.76 1.63
C ILE A 177 -20.53 9.41 2.99
N LEU A 178 -19.24 9.63 3.30
CA LEU A 178 -18.85 10.32 4.53
C LEU A 178 -19.44 11.73 4.60
N GLN A 179 -19.35 12.51 3.51
CA GLN A 179 -19.94 13.86 3.43
C GLN A 179 -21.44 13.83 3.70
N TRP A 180 -22.18 12.92 3.07
CA TRP A 180 -23.61 12.75 3.33
C TRP A 180 -23.91 12.33 4.76
N SER A 181 -23.10 11.46 5.35
CA SER A 181 -23.32 10.96 6.73
C SER A 181 -23.08 12.01 7.81
N THR A 182 -22.26 13.02 7.52
CA THR A 182 -21.94 14.13 8.43
C THR A 182 -22.81 15.35 8.20
N ASP A 183 -23.68 15.34 7.18
CA ASP A 183 -24.62 16.41 6.91
C ASP A 183 -25.74 16.44 7.97
N PRO A 184 -26.13 17.60 8.52
CA PRO A 184 -27.19 17.71 9.49
C PRO A 184 -28.59 17.38 8.93
N MET A 185 -28.79 17.41 7.61
CA MET A 185 -30.08 17.10 6.98
C MET A 185 -30.35 15.59 6.99
N LEU A 186 -31.48 15.17 7.52
CA LEU A 186 -31.90 13.77 7.61
C LEU A 186 -31.96 13.07 6.24
N GLU A 187 -32.31 13.80 5.20
CA GLU A 187 -32.36 13.31 3.81
C GLU A 187 -30.97 12.88 3.33
N GLN A 188 -29.92 13.64 3.67
CA GLN A 188 -28.54 13.30 3.31
C GLN A 188 -28.06 12.08 4.10
N GLN A 189 -28.43 11.95 5.36
CA GLN A 189 -28.10 10.75 6.14
C GLN A 189 -28.78 9.48 5.58
N ALA A 190 -30.04 9.60 5.12
CA ALA A 190 -30.72 8.51 4.43
C ALA A 190 -30.01 8.14 3.10
N LEU A 191 -29.53 9.16 2.38
CA LEU A 191 -28.73 8.96 1.16
C LEU A 191 -27.38 8.28 1.46
N ALA A 192 -26.73 8.64 2.57
CA ALA A 192 -25.51 7.98 3.04
C ALA A 192 -25.74 6.49 3.34
N ALA A 193 -26.85 6.13 3.98
CA ALA A 193 -27.22 4.75 4.24
C ALA A 193 -27.44 3.96 2.94
N ALA A 194 -28.19 4.52 1.99
CA ALA A 194 -28.40 3.92 0.67
C ALA A 194 -27.08 3.81 -0.11
N GLY A 195 -26.24 4.83 -0.07
CA GLY A 195 -24.91 4.84 -0.67
C GLY A 195 -24.00 3.75 -0.10
N SER A 196 -24.01 3.55 1.22
CA SER A 196 -23.24 2.50 1.89
C SER A 196 -23.67 1.09 1.46
N LEU A 197 -24.98 0.85 1.35
CA LEU A 197 -25.51 -0.42 0.83
C LEU A 197 -25.10 -0.63 -0.63
N LEU A 198 -25.21 0.39 -1.47
CA LEU A 198 -24.76 0.34 -2.87
C LEU A 198 -23.27 0.06 -2.95
N GLN A 199 -22.43 0.70 -2.13
CA GLN A 199 -21.00 0.45 -2.08
C GLN A 199 -20.70 -1.01 -1.72
N GLY A 200 -21.39 -1.57 -0.73
CA GLY A 200 -21.27 -2.98 -0.35
C GLY A 200 -21.66 -3.93 -1.48
N MET A 201 -22.77 -3.67 -2.18
CA MET A 201 -23.19 -4.47 -3.33
C MET A 201 -22.18 -4.42 -4.48
N VAL A 202 -21.66 -3.22 -4.80
CA VAL A 202 -20.65 -3.04 -5.85
C VAL A 202 -19.35 -3.74 -5.46
N LEU A 203 -18.95 -3.70 -4.18
CA LEU A 203 -17.80 -4.45 -3.70
C LEU A 203 -17.97 -5.97 -3.89
N LEU A 204 -19.13 -6.52 -3.54
CA LEU A 204 -19.40 -7.95 -3.75
C LEU A 204 -19.33 -8.33 -5.25
N ILE A 205 -19.89 -7.49 -6.12
CA ILE A 205 -19.80 -7.69 -7.58
C ILE A 205 -18.33 -7.61 -8.03
N LEU A 206 -17.55 -6.65 -7.53
CA LEU A 206 -16.13 -6.52 -7.85
C LEU A 206 -15.33 -7.77 -7.45
N LEU A 207 -15.55 -8.29 -6.24
CA LEU A 207 -14.91 -9.52 -5.77
C LEU A 207 -15.34 -10.74 -6.58
N LEU A 208 -16.60 -10.83 -6.97
CA LEU A 208 -17.11 -11.88 -7.84
C LEU A 208 -16.49 -11.80 -9.24
N CYS A 209 -16.42 -10.61 -9.82
CA CYS A 209 -15.75 -10.41 -11.12
C CYS A 209 -14.27 -10.82 -11.05
N TRP A 210 -13.58 -10.44 -9.96
CA TRP A 210 -12.19 -10.84 -9.74
C TRP A 210 -12.06 -12.36 -9.67
N TRP A 211 -12.93 -13.02 -8.91
CA TRP A 211 -12.97 -14.49 -8.84
C TRP A 211 -13.23 -15.14 -10.20
N VAL A 212 -14.16 -14.61 -10.99
CA VAL A 212 -14.42 -15.12 -12.37
C VAL A 212 -13.18 -14.99 -13.24
N VAL A 213 -12.49 -13.85 -13.21
CA VAL A 213 -11.23 -13.64 -13.93
C VAL A 213 -10.18 -14.67 -13.51
N GLU A 214 -10.05 -14.94 -12.21
CA GLU A 214 -9.15 -15.99 -11.70
C GLU A 214 -9.49 -17.38 -12.28
N GLN A 215 -10.78 -17.74 -12.38
CA GLN A 215 -11.18 -19.03 -12.96
C GLN A 215 -10.85 -19.09 -14.45
N ILE A 216 -11.12 -18.02 -15.19
CA ILE A 216 -10.79 -17.95 -16.62
C ILE A 216 -9.27 -18.12 -16.83
N ILE A 217 -8.44 -17.44 -16.06
CA ILE A 217 -6.97 -17.55 -16.16
C ILE A 217 -6.49 -18.96 -15.83
N ARG A 218 -7.14 -19.68 -14.89
CA ARG A 218 -6.79 -21.07 -14.55
C ARG A 218 -7.10 -22.06 -15.67
N VAL A 219 -8.18 -21.83 -16.42
CA VAL A 219 -8.63 -22.71 -17.52
C VAL A 219 -7.86 -22.44 -18.80
N LEU A 220 -7.30 -21.22 -18.98
CA LEU A 220 -6.52 -20.88 -20.15
C LEU A 220 -5.28 -21.81 -20.26
N PRO A 221 -5.11 -22.50 -21.40
CA PRO A 221 -3.98 -23.38 -21.59
C PRO A 221 -2.68 -22.59 -21.39
N GLN A 222 -1.76 -23.15 -20.62
CA GLN A 222 -0.44 -22.59 -20.46
C GLN A 222 0.25 -22.66 -21.83
N ILE A 223 0.27 -21.55 -22.55
CA ILE A 223 0.88 -21.44 -23.88
C ILE A 223 2.36 -21.81 -23.71
N PRO A 224 2.88 -22.81 -24.44
CA PRO A 224 4.30 -23.16 -24.40
C PRO A 224 5.09 -21.96 -24.93
N ARG A 225 5.62 -21.17 -24.03
CA ARG A 225 6.30 -19.91 -24.36
C ARG A 225 7.74 -20.22 -24.75
N ARG A 226 7.96 -20.42 -26.03
CA ARG A 226 9.28 -20.38 -26.67
C ARG A 226 9.79 -18.95 -26.68
N MET A 227 10.22 -18.43 -25.52
CA MET A 227 10.62 -17.03 -25.36
C MET A 227 12.13 -16.92 -25.13
N TRP A 228 12.93 -17.19 -26.15
CA TRP A 228 14.39 -17.11 -26.12
C TRP A 228 14.95 -15.66 -26.05
N SER A 229 14.12 -14.66 -26.21
CA SER A 229 14.53 -13.24 -26.32
C SER A 229 14.48 -12.43 -25.00
N LEU A 230 14.11 -13.02 -23.87
CA LEU A 230 13.75 -12.28 -22.65
C LEU A 230 14.90 -11.99 -21.68
N HIS A 231 16.15 -12.35 -22.00
CA HIS A 231 17.28 -12.00 -21.12
C HIS A 231 17.46 -10.49 -20.95
N LYS A 232 17.24 -9.71 -22.02
CA LYS A 232 17.29 -8.23 -21.95
C LYS A 232 16.20 -7.63 -21.07
N ILE A 233 15.01 -8.25 -21.04
CA ILE A 233 13.89 -7.82 -20.20
C ILE A 233 14.21 -8.06 -18.71
N GLY A 234 14.91 -9.13 -18.36
CA GLY A 234 15.33 -9.41 -16.99
C GLY A 234 16.17 -8.30 -16.37
N PHE A 235 17.08 -7.69 -17.14
CA PHE A 235 17.85 -6.53 -16.66
C PHE A 235 16.93 -5.34 -16.34
N LEU A 236 16.02 -5.00 -17.24
CA LEU A 236 15.08 -3.90 -17.04
C LEU A 236 14.16 -4.14 -15.83
N LEU A 237 13.61 -5.35 -15.69
CA LEU A 237 12.79 -5.73 -14.54
C LEU A 237 13.55 -5.65 -13.22
N ASN A 238 14.83 -6.00 -13.22
CA ASN A 238 15.67 -5.84 -12.04
C ASN A 238 15.86 -4.36 -11.66
N GLN A 239 16.07 -3.48 -12.64
CA GLN A 239 16.16 -2.02 -12.38
C GLN A 239 14.84 -1.47 -11.81
N ILE A 240 13.70 -1.92 -12.34
CA ILE A 240 12.40 -1.51 -11.83
C ILE A 240 12.21 -2.05 -10.39
N ALA A 241 12.58 -3.29 -10.10
CA ALA A 241 12.51 -3.85 -8.75
C ALA A 241 13.37 -3.04 -7.75
N TRP A 242 14.59 -2.68 -8.13
CA TRP A 242 15.45 -1.81 -7.32
C TRP A 242 14.84 -0.42 -7.14
N SER A 243 14.30 0.18 -8.19
CA SER A 243 13.69 1.52 -8.11
C SER A 243 12.46 1.53 -7.18
N LEU A 244 11.64 0.47 -7.18
CA LEU A 244 10.50 0.34 -6.25
C LEU A 244 10.96 0.29 -4.79
N ILE A 245 12.04 -0.44 -4.50
CA ILE A 245 12.57 -0.55 -3.14
C ILE A 245 13.21 0.76 -2.70
N VAL A 246 14.07 1.34 -3.56
CA VAL A 246 14.73 2.62 -3.25
C VAL A 246 13.69 3.72 -3.05
N SER A 247 12.67 3.81 -3.92
CA SER A 247 11.58 4.78 -3.75
C SER A 247 10.81 4.55 -2.45
N GLY A 248 10.52 3.29 -2.08
CA GLY A 248 9.88 2.97 -0.81
C GLY A 248 10.72 3.40 0.41
N ILE A 249 12.04 3.19 0.38
CA ILE A 249 12.96 3.64 1.43
C ILE A 249 13.02 5.18 1.49
N VAL A 250 13.13 5.84 0.34
CA VAL A 250 13.15 7.33 0.27
C VAL A 250 11.84 7.91 0.80
N LEU A 251 10.69 7.34 0.42
CA LEU A 251 9.39 7.77 0.93
C LEU A 251 9.28 7.57 2.44
N LEU A 252 9.72 6.43 2.95
CA LEU A 252 9.66 6.15 4.39
C LEU A 252 10.64 7.04 5.17
N CYS A 253 11.93 6.97 4.87
CA CYS A 253 12.97 7.70 5.62
C CYS A 253 12.87 9.21 5.38
N GLY A 254 12.76 9.64 4.13
CA GLY A 254 12.60 11.04 3.75
C GLY A 254 11.31 11.64 4.31
N GLY A 255 10.21 10.87 4.27
CA GLY A 255 8.94 11.29 4.82
C GLY A 255 8.93 11.44 6.31
N MET A 256 9.49 10.48 7.04
CA MET A 256 9.63 10.58 8.51
C MET A 256 10.53 11.75 8.91
N THR A 257 11.64 11.95 8.18
CA THR A 257 12.50 13.10 8.38
C THR A 257 11.77 14.41 8.11
N CYS A 258 11.00 14.49 7.03
CA CYS A 258 10.22 15.66 6.69
C CYS A 258 9.14 15.97 7.73
N LEU A 259 8.43 14.96 8.25
CA LEU A 259 7.48 15.13 9.36
C LEU A 259 8.17 15.68 10.61
N LEU A 260 9.34 15.14 10.98
CA LEU A 260 10.10 15.64 12.11
C LEU A 260 10.51 17.09 11.90
N LEU A 261 11.09 17.43 10.75
CA LEU A 261 11.48 18.82 10.45
C LEU A 261 10.26 19.75 10.51
N TRP A 262 9.13 19.32 9.94
CA TRP A 262 7.91 20.13 9.91
C TRP A 262 7.31 20.34 11.29
N SER A 263 7.43 19.36 12.21
CA SER A 263 6.91 19.47 13.58
C SER A 263 7.64 20.51 14.43
N PHE A 264 8.86 20.88 14.05
CA PHE A 264 9.67 21.91 14.71
C PHE A 264 9.80 23.20 13.90
N ALA A 265 9.19 23.25 12.70
CA ALA A 265 9.28 24.42 11.84
C ALA A 265 8.25 25.48 12.23
N ARG A 266 8.69 26.68 12.61
CA ARG A 266 7.84 27.86 12.76
C ARG A 266 7.59 28.53 11.41
N ARG A 267 8.64 28.64 10.60
CA ARG A 267 8.59 29.26 9.29
C ARG A 267 9.45 28.50 8.30
N TRP A 268 8.82 28.04 7.21
CA TRP A 268 9.50 27.28 6.16
C TRP A 268 9.02 27.71 4.78
N PRO A 269 9.42 28.94 4.32
CA PRO A 269 9.02 29.42 3.01
C PRO A 269 9.68 28.61 1.89
N PHE A 270 9.00 28.46 0.76
CA PHE A 270 9.61 27.94 -0.47
C PHE A 270 10.53 29.05 -1.03
N PRO A 271 11.71 28.75 -1.59
CA PRO A 271 12.27 27.43 -1.89
C PRO A 271 13.24 26.87 -0.83
N ALA A 272 13.27 27.41 0.39
CA ALA A 272 14.24 26.99 1.39
C ALA A 272 14.19 25.46 1.64
N GLY A 273 15.35 24.79 1.59
CA GLY A 273 15.48 23.34 1.79
C GLY A 273 15.33 22.90 3.26
N LEU A 274 15.58 23.84 4.21
CA LEU A 274 15.39 23.64 5.65
C LEU A 274 14.55 24.79 6.22
N PRO A 275 13.89 24.59 7.37
CA PRO A 275 13.17 25.65 8.07
C PRO A 275 14.09 26.85 8.37
N THR A 276 13.56 28.05 8.16
CA THR A 276 14.28 29.30 8.48
C THR A 276 14.18 29.67 9.96
N GLU A 277 13.09 29.24 10.60
CA GLU A 277 12.85 29.45 12.03
C GLU A 277 12.39 28.14 12.67
N TRP A 278 12.97 27.81 13.83
CA TRP A 278 12.65 26.61 14.61
C TRP A 278 11.90 26.96 15.88
N THR A 279 10.99 26.11 16.33
CA THR A 279 10.19 26.32 17.54
C THR A 279 9.76 25.02 18.18
N LEU A 280 9.68 25.01 19.50
CA LEU A 280 9.01 23.97 20.31
C LEU A 280 7.58 24.37 20.69
N LEU A 281 7.19 25.59 20.38
CA LEU A 281 5.91 26.17 20.82
C LEU A 281 4.70 25.32 20.44
N THR A 282 4.74 24.69 19.25
CA THR A 282 3.68 23.79 18.80
C THR A 282 3.48 22.61 19.74
N TRP A 283 4.58 22.03 20.24
CA TRP A 283 4.54 20.92 21.19
C TRP A 283 4.11 21.37 22.59
N GLU A 284 4.61 22.51 23.06
CA GLU A 284 4.29 23.07 24.37
C GLU A 284 2.81 23.46 24.47
N GLN A 285 2.29 24.18 23.48
CA GLN A 285 0.91 24.66 23.49
C GLN A 285 -0.11 23.53 23.37
N ASN A 286 0.20 22.45 22.64
CA ASN A 286 -0.75 21.37 22.39
C ASN A 286 -0.49 20.14 23.28
N SER A 287 0.52 20.15 24.16
CA SER A 287 0.88 19.00 25.00
C SER A 287 -0.26 18.52 25.89
N ALA A 288 -1.02 19.45 26.48
CA ALA A 288 -2.15 19.16 27.35
C ALA A 288 -3.27 18.38 26.63
N GLU A 289 -3.43 18.58 25.33
CA GLU A 289 -4.41 17.88 24.49
C GLU A 289 -3.83 16.59 23.88
N LEU A 290 -2.58 16.63 23.42
CA LEU A 290 -1.91 15.50 22.76
C LEU A 290 -1.64 14.33 23.71
N ILE A 291 -1.23 14.57 24.96
CA ILE A 291 -0.88 13.51 25.92
C ILE A 291 -2.06 12.59 26.22
N PRO A 292 -3.27 13.09 26.57
CA PRO A 292 -4.43 12.23 26.79
C PRO A 292 -4.85 11.44 25.53
N LEU A 293 -4.81 12.08 24.35
CA LEU A 293 -5.12 11.40 23.08
C LEU A 293 -4.13 10.28 22.79
N LEU A 294 -2.83 10.50 22.98
CA LEU A 294 -1.82 9.47 22.81
C LEU A 294 -2.01 8.31 23.80
N ALA A 295 -2.29 8.61 25.07
CA ALA A 295 -2.52 7.59 26.09
C ALA A 295 -3.76 6.75 25.75
N THR A 296 -4.85 7.38 25.34
CA THR A 296 -6.08 6.69 24.94
C THR A 296 -5.83 5.80 23.70
N THR A 297 -5.18 6.33 22.67
CA THR A 297 -4.86 5.58 21.45
C THR A 297 -3.92 4.40 21.73
N ALA A 298 -2.88 4.62 22.54
CA ALA A 298 -1.98 3.55 22.96
C ALA A 298 -2.71 2.48 23.77
N GLY A 299 -3.57 2.87 24.72
CA GLY A 299 -4.37 1.97 25.53
C GLY A 299 -5.31 1.10 24.67
N LEU A 300 -6.02 1.71 23.75
CA LEU A 300 -6.89 0.99 22.79
C LEU A 300 -6.08 0.05 21.90
N GLY A 301 -4.92 0.50 21.41
CA GLY A 301 -4.03 -0.33 20.58
C GLY A 301 -3.51 -1.56 21.33
N VAL A 302 -3.07 -1.39 22.56
CA VAL A 302 -2.61 -2.51 23.42
C VAL A 302 -3.77 -3.46 23.72
N ALA A 303 -4.95 -2.94 24.06
CA ALA A 303 -6.12 -3.78 24.33
C ALA A 303 -6.55 -4.59 23.09
N ALA A 304 -6.61 -3.95 21.91
CA ALA A 304 -6.93 -4.64 20.67
C ALA A 304 -5.89 -5.71 20.30
N ALA A 305 -4.62 -5.43 20.48
CA ALA A 305 -3.53 -6.39 20.24
C ALA A 305 -3.62 -7.60 21.22
N ALA A 306 -3.88 -7.33 22.50
CA ALA A 306 -4.05 -8.39 23.50
C ALA A 306 -5.25 -9.28 23.21
N ILE A 307 -6.41 -8.71 22.84
CA ILE A 307 -7.60 -9.47 22.46
C ILE A 307 -7.32 -10.30 21.19
N GLY A 308 -6.70 -9.70 20.18
CA GLY A 308 -6.33 -10.41 18.95
C GLY A 308 -5.39 -11.58 19.21
N LEU A 309 -4.38 -11.39 20.06
CA LEU A 309 -3.45 -12.46 20.47
C LEU A 309 -4.19 -13.59 21.20
N LEU A 310 -5.07 -13.27 22.15
CA LEU A 310 -5.86 -14.26 22.88
C LEU A 310 -6.74 -15.07 21.94
N LEU A 311 -7.43 -14.42 21.00
CA LEU A 311 -8.28 -15.12 20.02
C LEU A 311 -7.46 -16.07 19.14
N VAL A 312 -6.28 -15.65 18.67
CA VAL A 312 -5.38 -16.50 17.90
C VAL A 312 -4.87 -17.68 18.73
N MET A 313 -4.49 -17.45 19.98
CA MET A 313 -4.04 -18.53 20.88
C MET A 313 -5.15 -19.53 21.15
N ILE A 314 -6.39 -19.08 21.39
CA ILE A 314 -7.56 -19.94 21.58
C ILE A 314 -7.82 -20.76 20.32
N TRP A 315 -7.81 -20.13 19.14
CA TRP A 315 -8.00 -20.81 17.87
C TRP A 315 -6.93 -21.88 17.62
N LEU A 316 -5.65 -21.55 17.83
CA LEU A 316 -4.54 -22.51 17.70
C LEU A 316 -4.66 -23.66 18.71
N TYR A 317 -5.06 -23.37 19.95
CA TYR A 317 -5.28 -24.42 20.96
C TYR A 317 -6.32 -25.44 20.48
N PHE A 318 -7.47 -25.00 19.97
CA PHE A 318 -8.48 -25.90 19.43
C PHE A 318 -8.05 -26.65 18.18
N GLN A 319 -7.27 -25.99 17.31
CA GLN A 319 -6.79 -26.61 16.06
C GLN A 319 -5.74 -27.71 16.31
N TYR A 320 -4.90 -27.55 17.33
CA TYR A 320 -3.82 -28.51 17.65
C TYR A 320 -4.10 -29.35 18.89
N SER A 321 -5.28 -29.24 19.51
CA SER A 321 -5.69 -30.12 20.64
C SER A 321 -5.95 -31.54 20.14
N PRO A 322 -5.30 -32.56 20.73
CA PRO A 322 -5.42 -33.96 20.28
C PRO A 322 -6.80 -34.60 20.53
N ASN A 323 -7.75 -33.89 21.13
CA ASN A 323 -9.04 -34.43 21.57
C ASN A 323 -10.24 -34.02 20.69
N CYS A 324 -10.02 -33.58 19.44
CA CYS A 324 -11.09 -33.29 18.47
C CYS A 324 -11.03 -34.27 17.30
N ASP A 325 -11.07 -35.59 17.59
CA ASP A 325 -11.44 -36.63 16.64
C ASP A 325 -12.84 -37.18 17.00
#